data_a8101292ebaa2143bd387c56f6389952
#
_entry.id   a8101292ebaa2143bd387c56f6389952
#
_cell.length_a   1.000
_cell.length_b   1.000
_cell.length_c   1.000
_cell.angle_alpha   90.00
_cell.angle_beta   90.00
_cell.angle_gamma   90.00
#
_symmetry.space_group_name_H-M   'P 1'
#
loop_
_entity.id
_entity.type
_entity.pdbx_description
1 polymer ?
#
loop_
_entity_poly.entity_id
_entity_poly.type
_entity_poly.pdbx_seq_one_letter_code
_entity_poly.pdbx_strand_id
1 'polypeptide(L)'
;MHARVIEYETRVSTPNFNTEVLKMIKVPQLNHEINLTNGTLIQGTIIQENMDQLIVQTQIGQLTIDKGNVESIKEIAPATAKIDFDGDADEKIMAESRLYSGTVTNTGLDRADFVRIIYQLWGGETDLISSDSTFIEGAQVVYQSGIITDTALRPGETAEFFLEIKSPSDKKVQYVTRDIHWDSYE
;
A
#
# COMPACT_ATOMS: atom_id res chain seq x y z
N MET A 1 -21.92 -36.94 -48.57
CA MET A 1 -21.50 -37.11 -47.18
C MET A 1 -20.90 -35.80 -46.70
N HIS A 2 -21.68 -34.97 -45.99
CA HIS A 2 -21.17 -33.73 -45.43
C HIS A 2 -20.78 -33.96 -43.96
N ALA A 3 -19.51 -33.85 -43.67
CA ALA A 3 -19.02 -33.86 -42.28
C ALA A 3 -19.38 -32.52 -41.61
N ARG A 4 -20.21 -32.57 -40.60
CA ARG A 4 -20.42 -31.41 -39.67
C ARG A 4 -19.21 -31.33 -38.73
N VAL A 5 -18.45 -30.27 -38.85
CA VAL A 5 -17.48 -29.86 -37.83
C VAL A 5 -18.28 -29.27 -36.72
N ILE A 6 -18.26 -29.90 -35.55
CA ILE A 6 -18.82 -29.33 -34.32
C ILE A 6 -17.70 -28.49 -33.70
N GLU A 7 -17.78 -27.19 -33.89
CA GLU A 7 -16.96 -26.24 -33.11
C GLU A 7 -17.41 -26.27 -31.65
N TYR A 8 -16.59 -26.84 -30.80
CA TYR A 8 -16.69 -26.65 -29.37
C TYR A 8 -16.13 -25.26 -29.02
N GLU A 9 -17.02 -24.26 -28.97
CA GLU A 9 -16.73 -23.01 -28.25
C GLU A 9 -16.59 -23.34 -26.75
N THR A 10 -15.37 -23.58 -26.30
CA THR A 10 -15.07 -23.53 -24.90
C THR A 10 -15.21 -22.07 -24.44
N ARG A 11 -16.40 -21.70 -23.99
CA ARG A 11 -16.57 -20.50 -23.19
C ARG A 11 -15.81 -20.71 -21.89
N VAL A 12 -14.56 -20.27 -21.87
CA VAL A 12 -13.86 -19.98 -20.63
C VAL A 12 -14.56 -18.75 -20.05
N SER A 13 -15.56 -18.96 -19.21
CA SER A 13 -16.08 -17.89 -18.37
C SER A 13 -14.99 -17.59 -17.37
N THR A 14 -14.20 -16.55 -17.64
CA THR A 14 -13.38 -15.93 -16.60
C THR A 14 -14.35 -15.53 -15.48
N PRO A 15 -14.19 -16.08 -14.26
CA PRO A 15 -15.03 -15.67 -13.16
C PRO A 15 -14.83 -14.15 -12.98
N ASN A 16 -15.92 -13.38 -13.12
CA ASN A 16 -15.95 -11.97 -12.78
C ASN A 16 -15.79 -11.89 -11.26
N PHE A 17 -14.55 -11.85 -10.79
CA PHE A 17 -14.27 -11.55 -9.39
C PHE A 17 -14.67 -10.10 -9.16
N ASN A 18 -15.74 -9.90 -8.38
CA ASN A 18 -16.13 -8.58 -7.93
C ASN A 18 -14.96 -8.03 -7.10
N THR A 19 -14.31 -7.00 -7.63
CA THR A 19 -13.17 -6.31 -6.97
C THR A 19 -13.54 -5.79 -5.58
N GLU A 20 -14.83 -5.55 -5.31
CA GLU A 20 -15.33 -5.19 -3.98
C GLU A 20 -15.26 -6.36 -2.99
N VAL A 21 -15.45 -7.60 -3.45
CA VAL A 21 -15.30 -8.79 -2.58
C VAL A 21 -13.84 -9.01 -2.22
N LEU A 22 -12.90 -8.75 -3.13
CA LEU A 22 -11.47 -8.82 -2.84
C LEU A 22 -11.03 -7.77 -1.80
N LYS A 23 -11.64 -6.58 -1.81
CA LYS A 23 -11.41 -5.56 -0.78
C LYS A 23 -11.99 -5.93 0.60
N MET A 24 -12.95 -6.86 0.65
CA MET A 24 -13.52 -7.39 1.89
C MET A 24 -12.71 -8.53 2.51
N ILE A 25 -11.81 -9.16 1.76
CA ILE A 25 -10.88 -10.15 2.29
C ILE A 25 -9.81 -9.37 3.08
N LYS A 26 -10.11 -9.10 4.35
CA LYS A 26 -9.09 -8.63 5.28
C LYS A 26 -8.11 -9.78 5.48
N VAL A 27 -6.94 -9.69 4.85
CA VAL A 27 -5.81 -10.56 5.22
C VAL A 27 -5.57 -10.35 6.71
N PRO A 28 -5.59 -11.41 7.55
CA PRO A 28 -5.34 -11.24 8.96
C PRO A 28 -3.96 -10.61 9.15
N GLN A 29 -3.91 -9.43 9.75
CA GLN A 29 -2.63 -8.82 10.10
C GLN A 29 -2.02 -9.66 11.22
N LEU A 30 -0.91 -10.35 10.94
CA LEU A 30 -0.21 -11.18 11.91
C LEU A 30 0.59 -10.27 12.84
N ASN A 31 -0.06 -9.74 13.88
CA ASN A 31 0.51 -8.73 14.78
C ASN A 31 1.05 -9.31 16.10
N HIS A 32 1.05 -10.63 16.26
CA HIS A 32 1.61 -11.30 17.44
C HIS A 32 2.50 -12.48 17.03
N GLU A 33 3.61 -12.60 17.72
CA GLU A 33 4.49 -13.74 17.72
C GLU A 33 4.40 -14.41 19.09
N ILE A 34 3.95 -15.67 19.10
CA ILE A 34 3.69 -16.47 20.30
C ILE A 34 4.71 -17.60 20.34
N ASN A 35 5.60 -17.57 21.32
CA ASN A 35 6.53 -18.65 21.57
C ASN A 35 5.92 -19.64 22.56
N LEU A 36 5.90 -20.90 22.18
CA LEU A 36 5.45 -21.97 23.06
C LEU A 36 6.64 -22.61 23.81
N THR A 37 6.36 -23.17 24.99
CA THR A 37 7.35 -23.84 25.85
C THR A 37 8.08 -25.02 25.19
N ASN A 38 7.51 -25.56 24.11
CA ASN A 38 8.13 -26.59 23.28
C ASN A 38 9.03 -26.06 22.16
N GLY A 39 9.22 -24.74 22.09
CA GLY A 39 10.01 -24.07 21.05
C GLY A 39 9.25 -23.78 19.75
N THR A 40 7.95 -24.06 19.68
CA THR A 40 7.14 -23.72 18.51
C THR A 40 6.86 -22.21 18.47
N LEU A 41 7.09 -21.59 17.32
CA LEU A 41 6.75 -20.20 17.05
C LEU A 41 5.45 -20.14 16.24
N ILE A 42 4.47 -19.39 16.74
CA ILE A 42 3.18 -19.15 16.06
C ILE A 42 3.05 -17.66 15.78
N GLN A 43 2.76 -17.31 14.52
CA GLN A 43 2.43 -15.93 14.14
C GLN A 43 0.93 -15.83 13.85
N GLY A 44 0.29 -14.82 14.42
CA GLY A 44 -1.15 -14.61 14.25
C GLY A 44 -1.66 -13.36 14.95
N THR A 45 -2.97 -13.21 14.90
CA THR A 45 -3.68 -12.16 15.64
C THR A 45 -4.47 -12.81 16.78
N ILE A 46 -4.24 -12.38 18.01
CA ILE A 46 -5.04 -12.82 19.15
C ILE A 46 -6.43 -12.20 19.01
N ILE A 47 -7.45 -13.03 18.74
CA ILE A 47 -8.83 -12.60 18.54
C ILE A 47 -9.68 -12.74 19.80
N GLN A 48 -9.27 -13.63 20.71
CA GLN A 48 -9.91 -13.83 21.99
C GLN A 48 -8.89 -14.34 23.01
N GLU A 49 -9.01 -13.84 24.22
CA GLU A 49 -8.21 -14.26 25.37
C GLU A 49 -9.14 -14.48 26.56
N ASN A 50 -8.96 -15.61 27.24
CA ASN A 50 -9.60 -15.92 28.52
C ASN A 50 -8.55 -16.31 29.57
N MET A 51 -8.96 -16.81 30.73
CA MET A 51 -8.02 -17.15 31.82
C MET A 51 -7.03 -18.25 31.42
N ASP A 52 -7.46 -19.23 30.65
CA ASP A 52 -6.71 -20.46 30.39
C ASP A 52 -6.22 -20.58 28.94
N GLN A 53 -6.85 -19.87 27.99
CA GLN A 53 -6.64 -20.07 26.57
C GLN A 53 -6.55 -18.77 25.78
N LEU A 54 -5.81 -18.82 24.68
CA LEU A 54 -5.75 -17.83 23.61
C LEU A 54 -6.36 -18.42 22.35
N ILE A 55 -7.23 -17.65 21.67
CA ILE A 55 -7.67 -17.98 20.31
C ILE A 55 -6.93 -17.04 19.36
N VAL A 56 -6.12 -17.63 18.46
CA VAL A 56 -5.23 -16.94 17.56
C VAL A 56 -5.66 -17.20 16.13
N GLN A 57 -5.93 -16.16 15.37
CA GLN A 57 -6.13 -16.23 13.93
C GLN A 57 -4.78 -16.28 13.24
N THR A 58 -4.53 -17.33 12.48
CA THR A 58 -3.31 -17.51 11.68
C THR A 58 -3.65 -17.51 10.19
N GLN A 59 -2.63 -17.58 9.33
CA GLN A 59 -2.83 -17.70 7.88
C GLN A 59 -3.60 -18.96 7.46
N ILE A 60 -3.48 -20.04 8.23
CA ILE A 60 -4.10 -21.35 7.95
C ILE A 60 -5.43 -21.58 8.68
N GLY A 61 -5.84 -20.67 9.57
CA GLY A 61 -7.08 -20.76 10.34
C GLY A 61 -6.93 -20.35 11.80
N GLN A 62 -7.91 -20.69 12.60
CA GLN A 62 -7.92 -20.39 14.03
C GLN A 62 -7.25 -21.52 14.82
N LEU A 63 -6.40 -21.12 15.76
CA LEU A 63 -5.75 -22.02 16.73
C LEU A 63 -6.18 -21.64 18.13
N THR A 64 -6.53 -22.66 18.94
CA THR A 64 -6.71 -22.48 20.38
C THR A 64 -5.45 -22.95 21.08
N ILE A 65 -4.84 -22.08 21.87
CA ILE A 65 -3.58 -22.30 22.58
C ILE A 65 -3.85 -22.21 24.07
N ASP A 66 -3.44 -23.21 24.82
CA ASP A 66 -3.45 -23.18 26.28
C ASP A 66 -2.35 -22.23 26.78
N LYS A 67 -2.70 -21.30 27.65
CA LYS A 67 -1.75 -20.33 28.20
C LYS A 67 -0.62 -20.95 29.00
N GLY A 68 -0.86 -22.13 29.59
CA GLY A 68 0.19 -22.90 30.27
C GLY A 68 1.33 -23.35 29.34
N ASN A 69 1.07 -23.40 28.04
CA ASN A 69 2.05 -23.75 27.01
C ASN A 69 2.72 -22.52 26.37
N VAL A 70 2.34 -21.30 26.75
CA VAL A 70 2.90 -20.06 26.20
C VAL A 70 4.10 -19.63 27.03
N GLU A 71 5.25 -19.50 26.40
CA GLU A 71 6.47 -18.98 27.02
C GLU A 71 6.51 -17.44 26.94
N SER A 72 6.20 -16.89 25.78
CA SER A 72 6.17 -15.44 25.57
C SER A 72 5.23 -15.04 24.43
N ILE A 73 4.67 -13.84 24.55
CA ILE A 73 3.89 -13.18 23.50
C ILE A 73 4.60 -11.87 23.20
N LYS A 74 4.91 -11.63 21.93
CA LYS A 74 5.49 -10.39 21.43
C LYS A 74 4.55 -9.78 20.39
N GLU A 75 4.19 -8.53 20.57
CA GLU A 75 3.51 -7.78 19.53
C GLU A 75 4.51 -7.41 18.44
N ILE A 76 4.18 -7.73 17.20
CA ILE A 76 4.95 -7.37 16.01
C ILE A 76 4.11 -6.45 15.15
N ALA A 77 4.69 -5.33 14.73
CA ALA A 77 4.07 -4.50 13.70
C ALA A 77 3.99 -5.33 12.41
N PRO A 78 2.83 -5.35 11.72
CA PRO A 78 2.77 -5.99 10.42
C PRO A 78 3.80 -5.36 9.49
N ALA A 79 4.47 -6.18 8.69
CA ALA A 79 5.34 -5.70 7.63
C ALA A 79 4.47 -4.98 6.59
N THR A 80 4.37 -3.66 6.71
CA THR A 80 3.66 -2.79 5.78
C THR A 80 4.58 -1.68 5.34
N ALA A 81 4.43 -1.25 4.10
CA ALA A 81 5.07 -0.04 3.64
C ALA A 81 4.43 1.17 4.31
N LYS A 82 5.24 2.16 4.65
CA LYS A 82 4.80 3.45 5.16
C LYS A 82 5.70 4.54 4.59
N ILE A 83 5.12 5.40 3.76
CA ILE A 83 5.88 6.46 3.11
C ILE A 83 5.56 7.78 3.80
N ASP A 84 6.58 8.46 4.24
CA ASP A 84 6.49 9.76 4.88
C ASP A 84 7.28 10.80 4.05
N PHE A 85 6.82 12.05 4.04
CA PHE A 85 7.58 13.17 3.49
C PHE A 85 8.73 13.55 4.45
N ASP A 86 9.91 13.81 3.90
CA ASP A 86 11.07 14.28 4.66
C ASP A 86 11.03 15.81 4.83
N GLY A 87 10.08 16.28 5.61
CA GLY A 87 9.89 17.71 5.85
C GLY A 87 8.98 18.39 4.83
N ASP A 88 9.20 19.70 4.65
CA ASP A 88 8.46 20.50 3.67
C ASP A 88 9.11 20.41 2.30
N ALA A 89 8.30 20.36 1.26
CA ALA A 89 8.78 20.41 -0.10
C ALA A 89 9.21 21.85 -0.46
N ASP A 90 10.22 21.96 -1.31
CA ASP A 90 10.56 23.22 -1.94
C ASP A 90 9.48 23.62 -2.93
N GLU A 91 8.96 24.84 -2.81
CA GLU A 91 7.95 25.41 -3.72
C GLU A 91 8.54 26.57 -4.52
N LYS A 92 8.34 26.52 -5.83
CA LYS A 92 8.64 27.64 -6.73
C LYS A 92 7.40 28.05 -7.49
N ILE A 93 6.91 29.28 -7.25
CA ILE A 93 5.73 29.82 -7.91
C ILE A 93 6.15 30.51 -9.21
N MET A 94 5.52 30.12 -10.31
CA MET A 94 5.66 30.69 -11.64
C MET A 94 4.37 31.40 -12.07
N ALA A 95 4.36 32.00 -13.26
CA ALA A 95 3.20 32.75 -13.74
C ALA A 95 1.93 31.89 -13.90
N GLU A 96 2.08 30.66 -14.39
CA GLU A 96 0.96 29.75 -14.69
C GLU A 96 1.14 28.33 -14.12
N SER A 97 2.18 28.13 -13.31
CA SER A 97 2.46 26.82 -12.68
C SER A 97 3.14 27.00 -11.33
N ARG A 98 3.15 25.91 -10.56
CA ARG A 98 3.94 25.76 -9.35
C ARG A 98 4.78 24.49 -9.45
N LEU A 99 6.02 24.59 -9.05
CA LEU A 99 6.95 23.48 -8.99
C LEU A 99 7.11 23.06 -7.54
N TYR A 100 6.98 21.77 -7.28
CA TYR A 100 7.25 21.17 -6.00
C TYR A 100 8.35 20.14 -6.16
N SER A 101 9.33 20.17 -5.27
CA SER A 101 10.37 19.16 -5.18
C SER A 101 10.65 18.81 -3.73
N GLY A 102 11.05 17.58 -3.48
CA GLY A 102 11.34 17.11 -2.13
C GLY A 102 11.71 15.65 -2.12
N THR A 103 11.77 15.09 -0.92
CA THR A 103 12.12 13.71 -0.68
C THR A 103 11.05 13.01 0.14
N VAL A 104 10.95 11.71 -0.06
CA VAL A 104 10.09 10.81 0.73
C VAL A 104 10.90 9.61 1.17
N THR A 105 10.61 9.11 2.37
CA THR A 105 11.28 7.93 2.94
C THR A 105 10.28 6.84 3.26
N ASN A 106 10.61 5.60 2.95
CA ASN A 106 9.86 4.45 3.43
C ASN A 106 10.29 4.12 4.87
N THR A 107 9.48 4.56 5.83
CA THR A 107 9.67 4.29 7.26
C THR A 107 9.02 2.98 7.70
N GLY A 108 8.35 2.27 6.77
CA GLY A 108 7.72 0.98 6.99
C GLY A 108 8.70 -0.18 6.94
N LEU A 109 8.15 -1.39 7.04
CA LEU A 109 8.91 -2.65 7.07
C LEU A 109 8.78 -3.45 5.78
N ASP A 110 8.00 -2.98 4.82
CA ASP A 110 7.79 -3.62 3.53
C ASP A 110 8.06 -2.64 2.38
N ARG A 111 8.24 -3.16 1.16
CA ARG A 111 8.45 -2.36 -0.04
C ARG A 111 7.13 -1.69 -0.45
N ALA A 112 7.20 -0.42 -0.79
CA ALA A 112 6.16 0.30 -1.50
C ALA A 112 6.42 0.26 -3.00
N ASP A 113 5.41 -0.06 -3.79
CA ASP A 113 5.46 -0.11 -5.25
C ASP A 113 4.64 1.03 -5.84
N PHE A 114 5.04 1.54 -7.01
CA PHE A 114 4.35 2.61 -7.72
C PHE A 114 4.06 3.83 -6.83
N VAL A 115 5.06 4.24 -6.05
CA VAL A 115 4.93 5.39 -5.13
C VAL A 115 4.71 6.67 -5.93
N ARG A 116 3.60 7.33 -5.66
CA ARG A 116 3.14 8.52 -6.37
C ARG A 116 2.79 9.64 -5.41
N ILE A 117 3.34 10.81 -5.68
CA ILE A 117 3.09 12.04 -4.93
C ILE A 117 1.97 12.81 -5.63
N ILE A 118 0.98 13.25 -4.86
CA ILE A 118 -0.19 13.96 -5.35
C ILE A 118 -0.23 15.33 -4.68
N TYR A 119 -0.40 16.38 -5.47
CA TYR A 119 -0.63 17.73 -4.98
C TYR A 119 -1.97 18.26 -5.49
N GLN A 120 -2.63 19.02 -4.64
CA GLN A 120 -3.89 19.67 -4.95
C GLN A 120 -3.83 21.13 -4.51
N LEU A 121 -4.14 22.03 -5.45
CA LEU A 121 -4.22 23.46 -5.22
C LEU A 121 -5.68 23.86 -4.98
N TRP A 122 -5.92 24.55 -3.87
CA TRP A 122 -7.25 24.90 -3.44
C TRP A 122 -7.43 26.41 -3.38
N GLY A 123 -8.59 26.86 -3.85
CA GLY A 123 -9.07 28.25 -3.73
C GLY A 123 -9.87 28.49 -2.47
N GLY A 124 -10.62 29.58 -2.45
CA GLY A 124 -11.62 29.85 -1.43
C GLY A 124 -12.76 28.85 -1.43
N GLU A 125 -13.44 28.69 -0.30
CA GLU A 125 -14.61 27.81 -0.16
C GLU A 125 -14.37 26.35 -0.58
N THR A 126 -13.11 25.86 -0.44
CA THR A 126 -12.70 24.50 -0.84
C THR A 126 -12.84 24.16 -2.32
N ASP A 127 -12.77 25.16 -3.19
CA ASP A 127 -12.72 24.95 -4.65
C ASP A 127 -11.40 24.32 -5.07
N LEU A 128 -11.43 23.15 -5.71
CA LEU A 128 -10.25 22.53 -6.31
C LEU A 128 -9.86 23.29 -7.58
N ILE A 129 -8.72 23.99 -7.54
CA ILE A 129 -8.19 24.72 -8.69
C ILE A 129 -7.49 23.79 -9.67
N SER A 130 -6.61 22.94 -9.14
CA SER A 130 -5.82 22.00 -9.94
C SER A 130 -5.38 20.83 -9.08
N SER A 131 -5.21 19.67 -9.69
CA SER A 131 -4.62 18.48 -9.09
C SER A 131 -3.69 17.82 -10.09
N ASP A 132 -2.51 17.42 -9.64
CA ASP A 132 -1.57 16.66 -10.45
C ASP A 132 -0.74 15.73 -9.59
N SER A 133 -0.04 14.80 -10.23
CA SER A 133 0.77 13.81 -9.52
C SER A 133 2.01 13.41 -10.32
N THR A 134 3.03 12.99 -9.60
CA THR A 134 4.25 12.44 -10.18
C THR A 134 4.66 11.17 -9.44
N PHE A 135 5.35 10.27 -10.12
CA PHE A 135 6.04 9.16 -9.46
C PHE A 135 7.38 9.65 -8.89
N ILE A 136 7.86 8.95 -7.87
CA ILE A 136 9.20 9.18 -7.33
C ILE A 136 10.27 8.60 -8.26
N GLU A 137 11.51 9.03 -8.09
CA GLU A 137 12.70 8.42 -8.68
C GLU A 137 13.30 7.41 -7.68
N GLY A 138 12.74 6.21 -7.64
CA GLY A 138 13.04 5.18 -6.66
C GLY A 138 13.86 4.01 -7.20
N ALA A 139 13.73 2.85 -6.56
CA ALA A 139 14.43 1.64 -6.94
C ALA A 139 13.78 0.95 -8.14
N GLN A 140 14.60 0.40 -9.03
CA GLN A 140 14.11 -0.41 -10.14
C GLN A 140 13.65 -1.78 -9.63
N VAL A 141 12.45 -2.18 -10.04
CA VAL A 141 11.85 -3.49 -9.76
C VAL A 141 11.31 -4.10 -11.04
N VAL A 142 11.51 -5.41 -11.18
CA VAL A 142 10.92 -6.25 -12.24
C VAL A 142 9.85 -7.11 -11.58
N TYR A 143 8.61 -6.95 -12.00
CA TYR A 143 7.47 -7.71 -11.47
C TYR A 143 7.28 -9.03 -12.22
N GLN A 144 6.58 -9.97 -11.62
CA GLN A 144 6.25 -11.26 -12.26
C GLN A 144 5.46 -11.10 -13.56
N SER A 145 4.72 -10.01 -13.70
CA SER A 145 4.02 -9.62 -14.93
C SER A 145 4.95 -9.21 -16.09
N GLY A 146 6.26 -9.06 -15.84
CA GLY A 146 7.24 -8.51 -16.78
C GLY A 146 7.30 -6.97 -16.81
N ILE A 147 6.49 -6.28 -16.01
CA ILE A 147 6.56 -4.82 -15.86
C ILE A 147 7.85 -4.45 -15.14
N ILE A 148 8.55 -3.45 -15.66
CA ILE A 148 9.74 -2.86 -15.05
C ILE A 148 9.42 -1.42 -14.71
N THR A 149 9.68 -1.00 -13.48
CA THR A 149 9.54 0.38 -13.03
C THR A 149 10.67 0.76 -12.07
N ASP A 150 10.93 2.04 -11.94
CA ASP A 150 11.88 2.64 -11.00
C ASP A 150 11.19 3.46 -9.90
N THR A 151 9.93 3.15 -9.64
CA THR A 151 9.06 3.89 -8.70
C THR A 151 8.80 3.15 -7.39
N ALA A 152 9.62 2.14 -7.08
CA ALA A 152 9.54 1.40 -5.83
C ALA A 152 10.44 2.01 -4.75
N LEU A 153 10.05 1.84 -3.49
CA LEU A 153 10.83 2.32 -2.34
C LEU A 153 10.91 1.21 -1.28
N ARG A 154 12.13 0.69 -1.06
CA ARG A 154 12.37 -0.35 -0.06
C ARG A 154 12.38 0.24 1.36
N PRO A 155 12.20 -0.59 2.40
CA PRO A 155 12.33 -0.15 3.78
C PRO A 155 13.63 0.64 4.03
N GLY A 156 13.49 1.83 4.61
CA GLY A 156 14.60 2.73 4.91
C GLY A 156 15.19 3.51 3.72
N GLU A 157 14.73 3.27 2.49
CA GLU A 157 15.17 4.04 1.33
C GLU A 157 14.46 5.38 1.24
N THR A 158 15.16 6.37 0.68
CA THR A 158 14.67 7.71 0.38
C THR A 158 14.70 7.92 -1.14
N ALA A 159 13.71 8.61 -1.68
CA ALA A 159 13.65 8.98 -3.08
C ALA A 159 13.22 10.43 -3.28
N GLU A 160 13.67 11.02 -4.37
CA GLU A 160 13.28 12.36 -4.77
C GLU A 160 12.01 12.35 -5.62
N PHE A 161 11.30 13.46 -5.59
CA PHE A 161 10.20 13.72 -6.51
C PHE A 161 10.26 15.15 -7.03
N PHE A 162 9.76 15.33 -8.23
CA PHE A 162 9.60 16.62 -8.87
C PHE A 162 8.22 16.67 -9.54
N LEU A 163 7.44 17.71 -9.22
CA LEU A 163 6.10 17.90 -9.76
C LEU A 163 5.88 19.33 -10.22
N GLU A 164 5.45 19.49 -11.46
CA GLU A 164 4.92 20.75 -11.96
C GLU A 164 3.39 20.68 -12.06
N ILE A 165 2.69 21.56 -11.35
CA ILE A 165 1.25 21.63 -11.36
C ILE A 165 0.79 22.97 -11.96
N LYS A 166 -0.20 22.94 -12.86
CA LYS A 166 -0.78 24.14 -13.44
C LYS A 166 -1.49 24.99 -12.37
N SER A 167 -1.17 26.27 -12.34
CA SER A 167 -1.78 27.25 -11.43
C SER A 167 -2.23 28.45 -12.25
N PRO A 168 -3.49 28.44 -12.77
CA PRO A 168 -4.01 29.53 -13.59
C PRO A 168 -3.91 30.87 -12.86
N SER A 169 -3.46 31.92 -13.57
CA SER A 169 -3.18 33.24 -12.99
C SER A 169 -4.46 33.99 -12.56
N ASP A 170 -5.62 33.59 -13.09
CA ASP A 170 -6.94 34.13 -12.75
C ASP A 170 -7.52 33.53 -11.45
N LYS A 171 -6.90 32.50 -10.90
CA LYS A 171 -7.33 31.84 -9.66
C LYS A 171 -6.32 32.00 -8.54
N LYS A 172 -6.83 32.45 -7.38
CA LYS A 172 -5.97 32.61 -6.20
C LYS A 172 -5.92 31.30 -5.39
N VAL A 173 -4.77 30.66 -5.35
CA VAL A 173 -4.53 29.52 -4.48
C VAL A 173 -4.45 30.00 -3.02
N GLN A 174 -5.28 29.43 -2.15
CA GLN A 174 -5.31 29.73 -0.72
C GLN A 174 -4.50 28.73 0.10
N TYR A 175 -4.59 27.44 -0.24
CA TYR A 175 -3.82 26.41 0.42
C TYR A 175 -3.53 25.26 -0.55
N VAL A 176 -2.58 24.44 -0.15
CA VAL A 176 -2.12 23.28 -0.90
C VAL A 176 -2.23 22.05 0.00
N THR A 177 -2.74 20.95 -0.54
CA THR A 177 -2.67 19.65 0.11
C THR A 177 -1.76 18.73 -0.66
N ARG A 178 -1.08 17.85 0.06
CA ARG A 178 -0.22 16.81 -0.51
C ARG A 178 -0.59 15.46 0.07
N ASP A 179 -0.48 14.43 -0.74
CA ASP A 179 -0.75 13.04 -0.37
C ASP A 179 0.23 12.11 -1.06
N ILE A 180 0.40 10.92 -0.51
CA ILE A 180 1.26 9.87 -1.07
C ILE A 180 0.41 8.63 -1.28
N HIS A 181 0.45 8.09 -2.48
CA HIS A 181 -0.20 6.83 -2.83
C HIS A 181 0.85 5.80 -3.23
N TRP A 182 0.67 4.56 -2.79
CA TRP A 182 1.49 3.43 -3.19
C TRP A 182 0.67 2.14 -3.18
N ASP A 183 1.18 1.14 -3.86
CA ASP A 183 0.67 -0.22 -3.87
C ASP A 183 1.69 -1.16 -3.21
N SER A 184 1.28 -2.37 -2.91
CA SER A 184 2.16 -3.45 -2.48
C SER A 184 1.90 -4.66 -3.36
N TYR A 185 2.90 -5.07 -4.13
CA TYR A 185 2.86 -6.23 -5.01
C TYR A 185 3.90 -7.25 -4.58
N GLU A 186 3.51 -8.52 -4.59
CA GLU A 186 4.42 -9.66 -4.36
C GLU A 186 5.22 -10.02 -5.62
#